data_f917c5be4251edc00532bacebe69d8f5
#
_entry.id   f917c5be4251edc00532bacebe69d8f5
#
_cell.length_a   1.000
_cell.length_b   1.000
_cell.length_c   1.000
_cell.angle_alpha   90.00
_cell.angle_beta   90.00
_cell.angle_gamma   90.00
#
_symmetry.space_group_name_H-M   'P 1'
#
loop_
_entity.id
_entity.type
_entity.pdbx_description
1 polymer ?
#
loop_
_entity_poly.entity_id
_entity_poly.type
_entity_poly.pdbx_seq_one_letter_code
_entity_poly.pdbx_strand_id
1 'polypeptide(L)'
;MILIIHIRIHTYVSMSSSRKVVELFYDVVSPYSWLAFEVLCRYRNVWNIELKFKPAYLAGVMHGSGNRPPGMVPNKFHYMTTDLKRLSNYFGVHLSPPSNAFEAMFEKGTLNAMRFVTAVAEKEKEGDMLVERVSRELWKRIWSTDQDITQPASLTEAGLKAGLSANEVEEILTLSKSQPIKDKLKSVTEEALEHKCFGFPCTVCYVNGKTEVFFGSDRFELMAYCIGEKWVGPQPANPTAKM
;
A
#
# COMPACT_ATOMS: atom_id res chain seq x y z
N MET A 1 61.77 21.25 -27.66
CA MET A 1 60.55 21.85 -27.11
C MET A 1 59.52 20.69 -26.96
N ILE A 2 59.43 20.11 -25.76
CA ILE A 2 58.61 18.93 -25.51
C ILE A 2 57.26 19.45 -24.99
N LEU A 3 56.18 19.16 -25.72
CA LEU A 3 54.81 19.54 -25.39
C LEU A 3 54.25 18.49 -24.41
N ILE A 4 54.08 18.85 -23.13
CA ILE A 4 53.47 18.01 -22.13
C ILE A 4 51.93 18.22 -22.19
N ILE A 5 51.24 17.26 -22.76
CA ILE A 5 49.76 17.25 -22.76
C ILE A 5 49.26 16.74 -21.40
N HIS A 6 48.67 17.65 -20.60
CA HIS A 6 48.00 17.28 -19.36
C HIS A 6 46.59 16.75 -19.69
N ILE A 7 46.45 15.43 -19.66
CA ILE A 7 45.12 14.80 -19.71
C ILE A 7 44.50 14.89 -18.31
N ARG A 8 43.50 15.78 -18.12
CA ARG A 8 42.65 15.78 -16.92
C ARG A 8 41.67 14.60 -17.02
N ILE A 9 41.97 13.55 -16.30
CA ILE A 9 41.01 12.45 -16.09
C ILE A 9 39.97 12.97 -15.12
N HIS A 10 38.75 13.28 -15.61
CA HIS A 10 37.60 13.52 -14.78
C HIS A 10 37.08 12.14 -14.31
N THR A 11 37.48 11.76 -13.12
CA THR A 11 36.83 10.63 -12.42
C THR A 11 35.39 11.04 -12.12
N TYR A 12 34.46 10.56 -12.92
CA TYR A 12 33.02 10.55 -12.55
C TYR A 12 32.87 9.56 -11.40
N VAL A 13 32.91 10.09 -10.18
CA VAL A 13 32.41 9.37 -9.03
C VAL A 13 30.89 9.24 -9.25
N SER A 14 30.44 8.07 -9.71
CA SER A 14 29.04 7.70 -9.68
C SER A 14 28.61 7.69 -8.21
N MET A 15 28.05 8.81 -7.74
CA MET A 15 27.34 8.81 -6.46
C MET A 15 26.15 7.87 -6.63
N SER A 16 26.26 6.67 -6.05
CA SER A 16 25.10 5.78 -5.89
C SER A 16 24.03 6.59 -5.15
N SER A 17 23.03 7.04 -5.89
CA SER A 17 21.88 7.73 -5.29
C SER A 17 21.24 6.77 -4.31
N SER A 18 21.23 7.14 -3.03
CA SER A 18 20.50 6.37 -2.01
C SER A 18 19.05 6.16 -2.46
N ARG A 19 18.50 4.98 -2.18
CA ARG A 19 17.10 4.69 -2.50
C ARG A 19 16.20 5.71 -1.82
N LYS A 20 15.23 6.24 -2.57
CA LYS A 20 14.21 7.13 -2.02
C LYS A 20 13.20 6.30 -1.23
N VAL A 21 12.92 6.69 -0.01
CA VAL A 21 11.90 5.99 0.80
C VAL A 21 10.52 6.41 0.32
N VAL A 22 9.67 5.42 0.07
CA VAL A 22 8.27 5.57 -0.33
C VAL A 22 7.42 4.77 0.64
N GLU A 23 6.59 5.45 1.43
CA GLU A 23 5.69 4.84 2.40
C GLU A 23 4.26 4.85 1.86
N LEU A 24 3.62 3.68 1.83
CA LEU A 24 2.23 3.52 1.45
C LEU A 24 1.36 3.31 2.68
N PHE A 25 0.57 4.32 3.04
CA PHE A 25 -0.49 4.19 4.04
C PHE A 25 -1.75 3.63 3.40
N TYR A 26 -2.27 2.54 3.96
CA TYR A 26 -3.39 1.81 3.36
C TYR A 26 -4.25 1.09 4.39
N ASP A 27 -5.47 0.75 3.97
CA ASP A 27 -6.40 -0.14 4.66
C ASP A 27 -6.99 -1.12 3.64
N VAL A 28 -7.14 -2.37 4.03
CA VAL A 28 -7.62 -3.44 3.15
C VAL A 28 -9.09 -3.29 2.73
N VAL A 29 -9.87 -2.41 3.36
CA VAL A 29 -11.21 -2.07 2.89
C VAL A 29 -11.19 -1.25 1.60
N SER A 30 -10.12 -0.49 1.35
CA SER A 30 -10.04 0.40 0.20
C SER A 30 -9.61 -0.33 -1.07
N PRO A 31 -10.47 -0.43 -2.10
CA PRO A 31 -10.08 -1.01 -3.39
C PRO A 31 -9.05 -0.14 -4.11
N TYR A 32 -9.11 1.19 -3.93
CA TYR A 32 -8.10 2.11 -4.47
C TYR A 32 -6.72 1.91 -3.82
N SER A 33 -6.70 1.54 -2.51
CA SER A 33 -5.45 1.17 -1.83
C SER A 33 -4.85 -0.10 -2.43
N TRP A 34 -5.67 -1.08 -2.79
CA TRP A 34 -5.19 -2.29 -3.46
C TRP A 34 -4.55 -1.98 -4.82
N LEU A 35 -5.17 -1.11 -5.63
CA LEU A 35 -4.59 -0.68 -6.91
C LEU A 35 -3.23 -0.01 -6.72
N ALA A 36 -3.12 0.92 -5.78
CA ALA A 36 -1.86 1.60 -5.48
C ALA A 36 -0.79 0.63 -4.96
N PHE A 37 -1.19 -0.29 -4.10
CA PHE A 37 -0.33 -1.34 -3.56
C PHE A 37 0.27 -2.21 -4.67
N GLU A 38 -0.53 -2.72 -5.59
CA GLU A 38 -0.06 -3.56 -6.69
C GLU A 38 0.88 -2.81 -7.64
N VAL A 39 0.58 -1.54 -7.93
CA VAL A 39 1.47 -0.71 -8.75
C VAL A 39 2.80 -0.50 -8.06
N LEU A 40 2.82 -0.11 -6.79
CA LEU A 40 4.07 0.12 -6.05
C LEU A 40 4.88 -1.18 -5.88
N CYS A 41 4.24 -2.32 -5.66
CA CYS A 41 4.90 -3.63 -5.66
C CYS A 41 5.61 -3.91 -7.00
N ARG A 42 4.98 -3.57 -8.13
CA ARG A 42 5.58 -3.73 -9.46
C ARG A 42 6.74 -2.77 -9.68
N TYR A 43 6.63 -1.54 -9.15
CA TYR A 43 7.60 -0.48 -9.36
C TYR A 43 8.79 -0.49 -8.39
N ARG A 44 8.75 -1.21 -7.26
CA ARG A 44 9.87 -1.26 -6.30
C ARG A 44 11.20 -1.76 -6.90
N ASN A 45 11.13 -2.55 -8.00
CA ASN A 45 12.31 -3.03 -8.73
C ASN A 45 12.57 -2.27 -10.05
N VAL A 46 11.71 -1.31 -10.39
CA VAL A 46 11.80 -0.46 -11.60
C VAL A 46 12.31 0.91 -11.22
N TRP A 47 11.77 1.49 -10.14
CA TRP A 47 12.24 2.74 -9.56
C TRP A 47 13.33 2.48 -8.51
N ASN A 48 14.23 3.43 -8.33
CA ASN A 48 15.23 3.37 -7.26
C ASN A 48 14.63 3.81 -5.92
N ILE A 49 13.72 2.97 -5.39
CA ILE A 49 12.97 3.24 -4.16
C ILE A 49 13.11 2.11 -3.13
N GLU A 50 12.94 2.47 -1.88
CA GLU A 50 12.65 1.57 -0.76
C GLU A 50 11.17 1.72 -0.43
N LEU A 51 10.35 0.73 -0.79
CA LEU A 51 8.93 0.72 -0.50
C LEU A 51 8.68 0.19 0.91
N LYS A 52 7.93 0.95 1.72
CA LYS A 52 7.49 0.57 3.06
C LYS A 52 5.97 0.54 3.14
N PHE A 53 5.43 -0.56 3.65
CA PHE A 53 4.01 -0.68 3.89
C PHE A 53 3.65 -0.14 5.29
N LYS A 54 2.67 0.74 5.35
CA LYS A 54 2.17 1.41 6.55
C LYS A 54 0.69 1.05 6.74
N PRO A 55 0.38 -0.16 7.26
CA PRO A 55 -1.01 -0.52 7.55
C PRO A 55 -1.59 0.45 8.58
N ALA A 56 -2.69 1.10 8.22
CA ALA A 56 -3.32 2.15 9.01
C ALA A 56 -4.84 2.04 8.95
N TYR A 57 -5.57 2.64 9.88
CA TYR A 57 -7.01 2.53 9.97
C TYR A 57 -7.71 3.66 9.22
N LEU A 58 -8.35 3.34 8.09
CA LEU A 58 -8.98 4.31 7.20
C LEU A 58 -10.06 5.15 7.90
N ALA A 59 -10.93 4.51 8.68
CA ALA A 59 -11.98 5.24 9.40
C ALA A 59 -11.40 6.22 10.41
N GLY A 60 -10.27 5.89 11.04
CA GLY A 60 -9.54 6.79 11.94
C GLY A 60 -9.00 8.03 11.22
N VAL A 61 -8.38 7.84 10.04
CA VAL A 61 -7.89 8.96 9.22
C VAL A 61 -9.03 9.85 8.73
N MET A 62 -10.12 9.25 8.24
CA MET A 62 -11.27 10.02 7.79
C MET A 62 -11.90 10.83 8.94
N HIS A 63 -12.05 10.23 10.12
CA HIS A 63 -12.57 10.93 11.28
C HIS A 63 -11.65 12.08 11.72
N GLY A 64 -10.35 11.81 11.84
CA GLY A 64 -9.37 12.79 12.31
C GLY A 64 -9.15 13.96 11.33
N SER A 65 -9.33 13.74 10.04
CA SER A 65 -9.22 14.78 9.00
C SER A 65 -10.53 15.50 8.68
N GLY A 66 -11.67 15.07 9.26
CA GLY A 66 -12.99 15.60 8.91
C GLY A 66 -13.50 15.19 7.53
N ASN A 67 -12.87 14.18 6.89
CA ASN A 67 -13.30 13.67 5.60
C ASN A 67 -14.44 12.66 5.76
N ARG A 68 -15.16 12.42 4.65
CA ARG A 68 -16.23 11.41 4.57
C ARG A 68 -15.96 10.43 3.44
N PRO A 69 -16.25 9.13 3.63
CA PRO A 69 -16.12 8.13 2.57
C PRO A 69 -16.93 8.53 1.32
N PRO A 70 -16.37 8.36 0.10
CA PRO A 70 -17.11 8.68 -1.12
C PRO A 70 -18.40 7.84 -1.23
N GLY A 71 -18.42 6.63 -0.70
CA GLY A 71 -19.58 5.77 -0.69
C GLY A 71 -20.77 6.27 0.13
N MET A 72 -20.57 7.27 1.01
CA MET A 72 -21.67 7.94 1.74
C MET A 72 -22.32 9.06 0.92
N VAL A 73 -21.82 9.38 -0.27
CA VAL A 73 -22.40 10.37 -1.18
C VAL A 73 -22.96 9.61 -2.39
N PRO A 74 -24.29 9.59 -2.63
CA PRO A 74 -24.91 8.70 -3.62
C PRO A 74 -24.27 8.76 -5.01
N ASN A 75 -24.06 9.95 -5.57
CA ASN A 75 -23.46 10.10 -6.88
C ASN A 75 -21.99 9.64 -6.93
N LYS A 76 -21.22 9.82 -5.84
CA LYS A 76 -19.85 9.32 -5.77
C LYS A 76 -19.83 7.79 -5.66
N PHE A 77 -20.76 7.19 -4.94
CA PHE A 77 -20.89 5.73 -4.86
C PHE A 77 -21.21 5.13 -6.23
N HIS A 78 -22.16 5.73 -6.95
CA HIS A 78 -22.50 5.31 -8.31
C HIS A 78 -21.31 5.45 -9.27
N TYR A 79 -20.60 6.57 -9.23
CA TYR A 79 -19.36 6.76 -10.00
C TYR A 79 -18.31 5.70 -9.66
N MET A 80 -18.07 5.44 -8.38
CA MET A 80 -17.10 4.47 -7.89
C MET A 80 -17.31 3.07 -8.49
N THR A 81 -18.56 2.63 -8.64
CA THR A 81 -18.88 1.33 -9.23
C THR A 81 -18.38 1.22 -10.68
N THR A 82 -18.59 2.27 -11.48
CA THR A 82 -18.12 2.31 -12.88
C THR A 82 -16.60 2.48 -12.94
N ASP A 83 -16.05 3.33 -12.08
CA ASP A 83 -14.63 3.63 -12.03
C ASP A 83 -13.80 2.41 -11.65
N LEU A 84 -14.18 1.68 -10.61
CA LEU A 84 -13.48 0.45 -10.19
C LEU A 84 -13.44 -0.61 -11.30
N LYS A 85 -14.50 -0.74 -12.09
CA LYS A 85 -14.51 -1.66 -13.25
C LYS A 85 -13.47 -1.26 -14.31
N ARG A 86 -13.35 0.05 -14.60
CA ARG A 86 -12.36 0.57 -15.55
C ARG A 86 -10.94 0.38 -15.00
N LEU A 87 -10.74 0.72 -13.73
CA LEU A 87 -9.45 0.63 -13.07
C LEU A 87 -8.98 -0.82 -12.90
N SER A 88 -9.90 -1.76 -12.61
CA SER A 88 -9.60 -3.20 -12.59
C SER A 88 -8.91 -3.65 -13.89
N ASN A 89 -9.50 -3.30 -15.03
CA ASN A 89 -8.94 -3.63 -16.35
C ASN A 89 -7.62 -2.90 -16.61
N TYR A 90 -7.57 -1.60 -16.34
CA TYR A 90 -6.40 -0.76 -16.60
C TYR A 90 -5.18 -1.18 -15.77
N PHE A 91 -5.39 -1.46 -14.49
CA PHE A 91 -4.32 -1.88 -13.58
C PHE A 91 -4.02 -3.39 -13.63
N GLY A 92 -4.89 -4.19 -14.27
CA GLY A 92 -4.76 -5.65 -14.28
C GLY A 92 -4.86 -6.25 -12.86
N VAL A 93 -5.79 -5.73 -12.06
CA VAL A 93 -6.12 -6.21 -10.72
C VAL A 93 -7.57 -6.66 -10.72
N HIS A 94 -7.83 -7.91 -10.36
CA HIS A 94 -9.19 -8.47 -10.42
C HIS A 94 -10.05 -7.91 -9.29
N LEU A 95 -10.78 -6.82 -9.59
CA LEU A 95 -11.74 -6.20 -8.69
C LEU A 95 -13.17 -6.62 -9.07
N SER A 96 -13.83 -7.30 -8.15
CA SER A 96 -15.27 -7.61 -8.18
C SER A 96 -15.88 -7.07 -6.89
N PRO A 97 -16.66 -5.98 -6.93
CA PRO A 97 -17.29 -5.43 -5.73
C PRO A 97 -18.11 -6.50 -5.00
N PRO A 98 -18.09 -6.51 -3.67
CA PRO A 98 -18.92 -7.44 -2.89
C PRO A 98 -20.40 -7.18 -3.14
N SER A 99 -21.24 -8.21 -2.96
CA SER A 99 -22.69 -8.18 -3.18
C SER A 99 -23.37 -7.09 -2.36
N ASN A 100 -22.91 -6.86 -1.12
CA ASN A 100 -23.29 -5.73 -0.27
C ASN A 100 -22.09 -4.87 0.06
N ALA A 101 -21.68 -4.05 -0.92
CA ALA A 101 -20.51 -3.19 -0.77
C ALA A 101 -20.64 -2.16 0.37
N PHE A 102 -21.85 -1.68 0.65
CA PHE A 102 -22.08 -0.75 1.75
C PHE A 102 -21.83 -1.39 3.11
N GLU A 103 -22.40 -2.56 3.35
CA GLU A 103 -22.19 -3.33 4.57
C GLU A 103 -20.71 -3.69 4.77
N ALA A 104 -20.07 -4.21 3.72
CA ALA A 104 -18.67 -4.62 3.76
C ALA A 104 -17.73 -3.45 4.08
N MET A 105 -17.98 -2.27 3.50
CA MET A 105 -17.11 -1.11 3.67
C MET A 105 -17.40 -0.30 4.94
N PHE A 106 -18.65 -0.22 5.41
CA PHE A 106 -19.03 0.77 6.41
C PHE A 106 -19.65 0.19 7.68
N GLU A 107 -20.27 -0.99 7.63
CA GLU A 107 -20.92 -1.56 8.79
C GLU A 107 -20.05 -2.59 9.52
N LYS A 108 -19.41 -3.50 8.78
CA LYS A 108 -18.55 -4.54 9.37
C LYS A 108 -17.22 -4.00 9.89
N GLY A 109 -16.66 -2.97 9.21
CA GLY A 109 -15.39 -2.37 9.55
C GLY A 109 -14.18 -3.28 9.34
N THR A 110 -12.98 -2.71 9.42
CA THR A 110 -11.71 -3.42 9.15
C THR A 110 -10.75 -3.48 10.32
N LEU A 111 -11.19 -3.02 11.49
CA LEU A 111 -10.29 -2.86 12.63
C LEU A 111 -9.56 -4.16 13.01
N ASN A 112 -10.25 -5.31 12.99
CA ASN A 112 -9.65 -6.61 13.29
C ASN A 112 -8.66 -7.03 12.19
N ALA A 113 -9.01 -6.84 10.92
CA ALA A 113 -8.13 -7.14 9.79
C ALA A 113 -6.87 -6.26 9.84
N MET A 114 -7.00 -4.95 10.08
CA MET A 114 -5.85 -4.06 10.16
C MET A 114 -4.96 -4.34 11.38
N ARG A 115 -5.53 -4.74 12.53
CA ARG A 115 -4.75 -5.22 13.68
C ARG A 115 -4.02 -6.52 13.35
N PHE A 116 -4.64 -7.42 12.61
CA PHE A 116 -3.99 -8.66 12.16
C PHE A 116 -2.80 -8.35 11.24
N VAL A 117 -2.98 -7.50 10.24
CA VAL A 117 -1.88 -7.05 9.35
C VAL A 117 -0.78 -6.35 10.14
N THR A 118 -1.13 -5.49 11.10
CA THR A 118 -0.15 -4.82 11.97
C THR A 118 0.63 -5.84 12.81
N ALA A 119 -0.02 -6.88 13.33
CA ALA A 119 0.64 -7.94 14.08
C ALA A 119 1.59 -8.77 13.20
N VAL A 120 1.23 -9.00 11.93
CA VAL A 120 2.14 -9.62 10.95
C VAL A 120 3.37 -8.75 10.76
N ALA A 121 3.20 -7.44 10.56
CA ALA A 121 4.31 -6.50 10.36
C ALA A 121 5.27 -6.45 11.56
N GLU A 122 4.74 -6.46 12.78
CA GLU A 122 5.57 -6.45 14.00
C GLU A 122 6.29 -7.79 14.23
N LYS A 123 5.77 -8.90 13.71
CA LYS A 123 6.41 -10.22 13.83
C LYS A 123 7.44 -10.49 12.72
N GLU A 124 7.27 -9.87 11.56
CA GLU A 124 8.18 -9.99 10.43
C GLU A 124 9.47 -9.21 10.70
N LYS A 125 10.58 -9.92 10.91
CA LYS A 125 11.84 -9.30 11.31
C LYS A 125 12.61 -8.64 10.17
N GLU A 126 12.41 -9.11 8.94
CA GLU A 126 13.13 -8.64 7.76
C GLU A 126 12.20 -8.57 6.54
N GLY A 127 12.06 -7.37 5.99
CA GLY A 127 11.24 -7.12 4.79
C GLY A 127 9.74 -7.05 5.10
N ASP A 128 8.96 -6.89 4.04
CA ASP A 128 7.49 -6.73 4.11
C ASP A 128 6.75 -7.83 3.32
N MET A 129 7.39 -8.99 3.11
CA MET A 129 6.85 -10.03 2.23
C MET A 129 5.59 -10.71 2.79
N LEU A 130 5.54 -10.95 4.10
CA LEU A 130 4.35 -11.51 4.76
C LEU A 130 3.23 -10.49 4.83
N VAL A 131 3.54 -9.24 5.19
CA VAL A 131 2.61 -8.12 5.15
C VAL A 131 1.99 -7.99 3.76
N GLU A 132 2.83 -8.05 2.71
CA GLU A 132 2.38 -7.97 1.33
C GLU A 132 1.41 -9.11 0.97
N ARG A 133 1.76 -10.35 1.30
CA ARG A 133 0.94 -11.52 0.99
C ARG A 133 -0.37 -11.53 1.76
N VAL A 134 -0.33 -11.25 3.05
CA VAL A 134 -1.52 -11.22 3.91
C VAL A 134 -2.48 -10.11 3.47
N SER A 135 -1.97 -8.89 3.20
CA SER A 135 -2.80 -7.79 2.73
C SER A 135 -3.47 -8.12 1.40
N ARG A 136 -2.73 -8.75 0.47
CA ARG A 136 -3.27 -9.17 -0.83
C ARG A 136 -4.37 -10.23 -0.67
N GLU A 137 -4.21 -11.20 0.22
CA GLU A 137 -5.25 -12.21 0.47
C GLU A 137 -6.51 -11.60 1.11
N LEU A 138 -6.37 -10.61 2.00
CA LEU A 138 -7.51 -9.88 2.56
C LEU A 138 -8.26 -9.06 1.49
N TRP A 139 -7.54 -8.37 0.59
CA TRP A 139 -8.18 -7.69 -0.54
C TRP A 139 -8.87 -8.66 -1.50
N LYS A 140 -8.27 -9.80 -1.83
CA LYS A 140 -8.91 -10.83 -2.66
C LYS A 140 -10.19 -11.35 -2.03
N ARG A 141 -10.21 -11.55 -0.72
CA ARG A 141 -11.41 -11.98 -0.01
C ARG A 141 -12.56 -11.00 -0.21
N ILE A 142 -12.36 -9.72 0.11
CA ILE A 142 -13.43 -8.72 0.01
C ILE A 142 -13.71 -8.30 -1.43
N TRP A 143 -12.69 -8.09 -2.26
CA TRP A 143 -12.83 -7.45 -3.57
C TRP A 143 -12.73 -8.39 -4.77
N SER A 144 -12.57 -9.70 -4.58
CA SER A 144 -12.58 -10.67 -5.69
C SER A 144 -13.54 -11.82 -5.45
N THR A 145 -13.75 -12.22 -4.20
CA THR A 145 -14.51 -13.44 -3.87
C THR A 145 -15.67 -13.21 -2.90
N ASP A 146 -15.99 -11.96 -2.57
CA ASP A 146 -17.10 -11.56 -1.68
C ASP A 146 -17.07 -12.31 -0.34
N GLN A 147 -15.92 -12.42 0.28
CA GLN A 147 -15.71 -13.13 1.53
C GLN A 147 -15.44 -12.18 2.68
N ASP A 148 -15.83 -12.58 3.88
CA ASP A 148 -15.59 -11.83 5.12
C ASP A 148 -14.08 -11.68 5.43
N ILE A 149 -13.72 -10.54 6.03
CA ILE A 149 -12.37 -10.23 6.54
C ILE A 149 -12.38 -9.82 8.01
N THR A 150 -13.49 -9.98 8.73
CA THR A 150 -13.66 -9.45 10.09
C THR A 150 -13.54 -10.51 11.17
N GLN A 151 -13.90 -11.77 10.83
CA GLN A 151 -13.94 -12.86 11.77
C GLN A 151 -12.56 -13.56 11.90
N PRO A 152 -12.24 -14.12 13.08
CA PRO A 152 -10.99 -14.85 13.27
C PRO A 152 -10.78 -15.98 12.25
N ALA A 153 -11.82 -16.72 11.89
CA ALA A 153 -11.75 -17.79 10.89
C ALA A 153 -11.35 -17.24 9.51
N SER A 154 -11.89 -16.08 9.13
CA SER A 154 -11.56 -15.40 7.87
C SER A 154 -10.10 -14.94 7.83
N LEU A 155 -9.60 -14.41 8.95
CA LEU A 155 -8.20 -14.00 9.11
C LEU A 155 -7.26 -15.21 9.10
N THR A 156 -7.68 -16.33 9.71
CA THR A 156 -6.95 -17.62 9.66
C THR A 156 -6.77 -18.08 8.23
N GLU A 157 -7.84 -18.14 7.45
CA GLU A 157 -7.75 -18.55 6.04
C GLU A 157 -6.85 -17.63 5.22
N ALA A 158 -6.94 -16.31 5.42
CA ALA A 158 -6.08 -15.35 4.72
C ALA A 158 -4.60 -15.55 5.10
N GLY A 159 -4.30 -15.76 6.37
CA GLY A 159 -2.94 -16.03 6.85
C GLY A 159 -2.35 -17.32 6.28
N LEU A 160 -3.11 -18.41 6.30
CA LEU A 160 -2.69 -19.70 5.72
C LEU A 160 -2.43 -19.59 4.21
N LYS A 161 -3.32 -18.92 3.46
CA LYS A 161 -3.14 -18.67 2.02
C LYS A 161 -1.93 -17.78 1.73
N ALA A 162 -1.60 -16.87 2.63
CA ALA A 162 -0.41 -16.05 2.53
C ALA A 162 0.90 -16.81 2.83
N GLY A 163 0.81 -18.04 3.29
CA GLY A 163 1.95 -18.94 3.57
C GLY A 163 2.40 -18.95 5.03
N LEU A 164 1.61 -18.42 5.95
CA LEU A 164 1.83 -18.63 7.39
C LEU A 164 1.44 -20.07 7.78
N SER A 165 2.15 -20.66 8.71
CA SER A 165 1.75 -21.91 9.35
C SER A 165 0.56 -21.70 10.30
N ALA A 166 -0.14 -22.77 10.65
CA ALA A 166 -1.25 -22.71 11.59
C ALA A 166 -0.85 -22.10 12.95
N ASN A 167 0.31 -22.49 13.46
CA ASN A 167 0.85 -21.97 14.72
C ASN A 167 1.13 -20.44 14.64
N GLU A 168 1.76 -19.99 13.54
CA GLU A 168 2.03 -18.57 13.33
C GLU A 168 0.73 -17.76 13.26
N VAL A 169 -0.29 -18.27 12.57
CA VAL A 169 -1.60 -17.60 12.48
C VAL A 169 -2.24 -17.49 13.86
N GLU A 170 -2.21 -18.54 14.70
CA GLU A 170 -2.77 -18.51 16.06
C GLU A 170 -2.03 -17.48 16.94
N GLU A 171 -0.71 -17.46 16.87
CA GLU A 171 0.11 -16.47 17.56
C GLU A 171 -0.21 -15.04 17.11
N ILE A 172 -0.34 -14.80 15.80
CA ILE A 172 -0.67 -13.48 15.23
C ILE A 172 -2.08 -13.07 15.62
N LEU A 173 -3.07 -13.97 15.60
CA LEU A 173 -4.43 -13.70 16.07
C LEU A 173 -4.46 -13.29 17.55
N THR A 174 -3.65 -13.94 18.37
CA THR A 174 -3.50 -13.59 19.78
C THR A 174 -2.83 -12.23 19.94
N LEU A 175 -1.73 -12.02 19.25
CA LEU A 175 -0.98 -10.76 19.25
C LEU A 175 -1.83 -9.57 18.76
N SER A 176 -2.65 -9.76 17.74
CA SER A 176 -3.52 -8.72 17.17
C SER A 176 -4.52 -8.12 18.17
N LYS A 177 -4.83 -8.85 19.26
CA LYS A 177 -5.71 -8.39 20.35
C LYS A 177 -4.98 -7.65 21.45
N SER A 178 -3.64 -7.71 21.45
CA SER A 178 -2.79 -7.10 22.49
C SER A 178 -2.83 -5.57 22.44
N GLN A 179 -2.55 -4.94 23.59
CA GLN A 179 -2.48 -3.48 23.65
C GLN A 179 -1.37 -2.89 22.77
N PRO A 180 -0.14 -3.46 22.73
CA PRO A 180 0.91 -2.95 21.84
C PRO A 180 0.49 -2.86 20.37
N ILE A 181 -0.21 -3.86 19.84
CA ILE A 181 -0.69 -3.83 18.43
C ILE A 181 -1.79 -2.78 18.23
N LYS A 182 -2.68 -2.63 19.19
CA LYS A 182 -3.70 -1.56 19.14
C LYS A 182 -3.04 -0.17 19.12
N ASP A 183 -2.06 0.03 19.98
CA ASP A 183 -1.32 1.30 20.07
C ASP A 183 -0.47 1.53 18.81
N LYS A 184 0.14 0.47 18.24
CA LYS A 184 0.89 0.57 16.99
C LYS A 184 0.00 0.98 15.81
N LEU A 185 -1.14 0.31 15.62
CA LEU A 185 -2.09 0.68 14.56
C LEU A 185 -2.59 2.12 14.73
N LYS A 186 -2.86 2.52 15.97
CA LYS A 186 -3.25 3.90 16.29
C LYS A 186 -2.13 4.88 15.93
N SER A 187 -0.90 4.61 16.36
CA SER A 187 0.27 5.46 16.06
C SER A 187 0.52 5.64 14.56
N VAL A 188 0.44 4.55 13.77
CA VAL A 188 0.59 4.64 12.29
C VAL A 188 -0.58 5.42 11.66
N THR A 189 -1.78 5.33 12.23
CA THR A 189 -2.94 6.11 11.78
C THR A 189 -2.75 7.62 12.10
N GLU A 190 -2.21 7.94 13.28
CA GLU A 190 -1.85 9.31 13.67
C GLU A 190 -0.73 9.87 12.79
N GLU A 191 0.30 9.07 12.48
CA GLU A 191 1.39 9.43 11.55
C GLU A 191 0.84 9.82 10.17
N ALA A 192 -0.14 9.07 9.64
CA ALA A 192 -0.82 9.45 8.40
C ALA A 192 -1.51 10.83 8.51
N LEU A 193 -2.14 11.14 9.64
CA LEU A 193 -2.75 12.45 9.89
C LEU A 193 -1.71 13.58 10.01
N GLU A 194 -0.54 13.31 10.59
CA GLU A 194 0.58 14.26 10.64
C GLU A 194 1.05 14.63 9.23
N HIS A 195 1.10 13.67 8.31
CA HIS A 195 1.34 13.88 6.88
C HIS A 195 0.15 14.53 6.14
N LYS A 196 -0.91 14.90 6.84
CA LYS A 196 -2.13 15.50 6.28
C LYS A 196 -2.88 14.57 5.31
N CYS A 197 -2.72 13.27 5.46
CA CYS A 197 -3.56 12.32 4.77
C CYS A 197 -5.02 12.46 5.26
N PHE A 198 -5.95 12.36 4.35
CA PHE A 198 -7.39 12.49 4.61
C PHE A 198 -8.20 11.28 4.12
N GLY A 199 -7.52 10.26 3.65
CA GLY A 199 -8.05 9.01 3.14
C GLY A 199 -6.94 8.13 2.58
N PHE A 200 -7.27 6.93 2.11
CA PHE A 200 -6.31 5.99 1.55
C PHE A 200 -6.68 5.52 0.13
N PRO A 201 -5.65 5.20 -0.72
CA PRO A 201 -4.23 5.20 -0.42
C PRO A 201 -3.67 6.61 -0.25
N CYS A 202 -2.70 6.74 0.66
CA CYS A 202 -1.87 7.92 0.81
C CYS A 202 -0.41 7.48 0.73
N THR A 203 0.34 8.05 -0.21
CA THR A 203 1.75 7.71 -0.42
C THR A 203 2.63 8.89 -0.01
N VAL A 204 3.61 8.64 0.83
CA VAL A 204 4.58 9.63 1.31
C VAL A 204 5.96 9.30 0.75
N CYS A 205 6.56 10.23 0.01
CA CYS A 205 7.87 10.07 -0.61
C CYS A 205 8.87 11.03 0.03
N TYR A 206 10.03 10.52 0.40
CA TYR A 206 11.12 11.33 0.95
C TYR A 206 12.18 11.53 -0.12
N VAL A 207 12.30 12.78 -0.60
CA VAL A 207 13.15 13.14 -1.75
C VAL A 207 13.95 14.41 -1.43
N ASN A 208 15.27 14.31 -1.46
CA ASN A 208 16.17 15.47 -1.28
C ASN A 208 15.85 16.30 -0.01
N GLY A 209 15.55 15.63 1.10
CA GLY A 209 15.21 16.27 2.37
C GLY A 209 13.81 16.88 2.45
N LYS A 210 12.98 16.66 1.43
CA LYS A 210 11.56 17.07 1.39
C LYS A 210 10.63 15.87 1.50
N THR A 211 9.45 16.12 2.02
CA THR A 211 8.36 15.15 2.08
C THR A 211 7.30 15.54 1.06
N GLU A 212 7.03 14.64 0.11
CA GLU A 212 6.00 14.80 -0.92
C GLU A 212 4.87 13.79 -0.67
N VAL A 213 3.63 14.26 -0.65
CA VAL A 213 2.46 13.44 -0.30
C VAL A 213 1.51 13.34 -1.50
N PHE A 214 1.12 12.11 -1.83
CA PHE A 214 0.22 11.82 -2.94
C PHE A 214 -0.99 11.03 -2.45
N PHE A 215 -2.18 11.53 -2.78
CA PHE A 215 -3.44 10.86 -2.46
C PHE A 215 -4.04 10.21 -3.70
N GLY A 216 -4.47 8.96 -3.56
CA GLY A 216 -5.17 8.21 -4.61
C GLY A 216 -4.26 7.25 -5.37
N SER A 217 -4.89 6.43 -6.21
CA SER A 217 -4.22 5.42 -7.05
C SER A 217 -3.95 5.89 -8.48
N ASP A 218 -4.07 7.18 -8.75
CA ASP A 218 -3.97 7.78 -10.08
C ASP A 218 -2.86 8.86 -10.18
N ARG A 219 -2.01 8.98 -9.16
CA ARG A 219 -0.95 10.01 -9.08
C ARG A 219 0.45 9.50 -9.45
N PHE A 220 0.61 8.28 -9.95
CA PHE A 220 1.91 7.65 -10.17
C PHE A 220 2.80 8.38 -11.18
N GLU A 221 2.23 8.93 -12.26
CA GLU A 221 2.99 9.72 -13.22
C GLU A 221 3.55 11.00 -12.60
N LEU A 222 2.72 11.74 -11.84
CA LEU A 222 3.15 12.90 -11.09
C LEU A 222 4.15 12.53 -9.99
N MET A 223 3.92 11.44 -9.29
CA MET A 223 4.85 10.91 -8.28
C MET A 223 6.21 10.60 -8.92
N ALA A 224 6.23 9.88 -10.05
CA ALA A 224 7.47 9.58 -10.77
C ALA A 224 8.23 10.86 -11.14
N TYR A 225 7.54 11.87 -11.65
CA TYR A 225 8.13 13.17 -11.95
C TYR A 225 8.77 13.80 -10.71
N CYS A 226 8.06 13.83 -9.57
CA CYS A 226 8.57 14.44 -8.33
C CYS A 226 9.77 13.69 -7.74
N ILE A 227 9.78 12.36 -7.84
CA ILE A 227 10.88 11.54 -7.32
C ILE A 227 12.01 11.31 -8.35
N GLY A 228 11.91 11.90 -9.56
CA GLY A 228 12.94 11.76 -10.59
C GLY A 228 13.01 10.37 -11.22
N GLU A 229 11.88 9.68 -11.33
CA GLU A 229 11.73 8.36 -11.94
C GLU A 229 10.86 8.45 -13.21
N LYS A 230 10.75 7.35 -13.96
CA LYS A 230 9.94 7.30 -15.17
C LYS A 230 8.69 6.45 -14.97
N TRP A 231 7.53 7.03 -15.24
CA TRP A 231 6.28 6.28 -15.36
C TRP A 231 6.15 5.62 -16.74
N VAL A 232 5.89 4.32 -16.78
CA VAL A 232 5.71 3.53 -18.01
C VAL A 232 4.39 2.77 -18.02
N GLY A 233 3.42 3.26 -17.25
CA GLY A 233 2.09 2.66 -17.13
C GLY A 233 1.94 1.75 -15.91
N PRO A 234 0.73 1.24 -15.64
CA PRO A 234 0.43 0.47 -14.43
C PRO A 234 1.06 -0.94 -14.42
N GLN A 235 1.53 -1.40 -15.56
CA GLN A 235 2.13 -2.73 -15.73
C GLN A 235 3.49 -2.58 -16.44
N PRO A 236 4.54 -2.15 -15.72
CA PRO A 236 5.87 -2.03 -16.31
C PRO A 236 6.36 -3.41 -16.75
N ALA A 237 7.00 -3.49 -17.91
CA ALA A 237 7.68 -4.72 -18.34
C ALA A 237 8.75 -5.09 -17.30
N ASN A 238 8.82 -6.37 -16.92
CA ASN A 238 9.85 -6.83 -16.00
C ASN A 238 11.26 -6.50 -16.55
N PRO A 239 12.15 -5.87 -15.78
CA PRO A 239 13.50 -5.55 -16.22
C PRO A 239 14.34 -6.78 -16.63
N THR A 240 13.93 -7.97 -16.21
CA THR A 240 14.60 -9.26 -16.50
C THR A 240 14.26 -9.86 -17.87
N ALA A 241 13.38 -9.23 -18.68
CA ALA A 241 13.04 -9.71 -20.03
C ALA A 241 13.87 -9.04 -21.13
N LYS A 242 15.11 -8.62 -20.86
CA LYS A 242 16.09 -8.35 -21.91
C LYS A 242 16.93 -9.60 -22.08
N MET A 243 16.51 -10.47 -23.02
CA MET A 243 17.42 -11.39 -23.69
C MET A 243 18.27 -10.62 -24.68
#